data_acc6c1bf95aa7f1486c8da850e1d0491
#
_entry.id   acc6c1bf95aa7f1486c8da850e1d0491
#
_cell.length_a   1.000
_cell.length_b   1.000
_cell.length_c   1.000
_cell.angle_alpha   90.00
_cell.angle_beta   90.00
_cell.angle_gamma   90.00
#
_symmetry.space_group_name_H-M   'P 1'
#
loop_
_entity.id
_entity.type
_entity.pdbx_description
1 polymer ?
#
loop_
_entity_poly.entity_id
_entity_poly.type
_entity_poly.pdbx_seq_one_letter_code
_entity_poly.pdbx_strand_id
1 'polypeptide(L)'
;MGLIDSMSNIDFIFGFSCNVKLLAMAEPTRLRAIDQWVAVQSQEVVPNALRLFGEFDYKARSWPRAWRVLMKAEVMALGENTRFIVTSLPGLDAGTLYEDIYCARGQSENYIKHLKGDLAADRTSCTSFLANCLRLLLHAAAYIPHQQLRTQALRHTALSQAQPATVISTLFKIAVQVRQYKNKIVLHLPSACPVKHLLQTLTERLYLPAPAKIVNSS
;
A
#
# COMPACT_ATOMS: atom_id res chain seq x y z
N MET A 1 -2.81 24.80 10.69
CA MET A 1 -1.42 25.31 10.50
C MET A 1 -0.88 26.01 11.72
N GLY A 2 -1.58 26.96 12.38
CA GLY A 2 -1.06 27.64 13.55
C GLY A 2 -0.68 26.75 14.75
N LEU A 3 -1.40 25.69 14.98
CA LEU A 3 -1.13 24.72 16.05
C LEU A 3 0.15 23.89 15.78
N ILE A 4 0.40 23.53 14.53
CA ILE A 4 1.60 22.77 14.13
C ILE A 4 2.83 23.69 14.14
N ASP A 5 2.67 24.94 13.76
CA ASP A 5 3.72 25.94 13.75
C ASP A 5 4.27 26.27 15.15
N SER A 6 3.46 26.04 16.21
CA SER A 6 3.87 26.18 17.60
C SER A 6 4.59 24.95 18.18
N MET A 7 4.61 23.84 17.46
CA MET A 7 5.26 22.59 17.87
C MET A 7 6.68 22.54 17.29
N SER A 8 7.67 22.75 18.12
CA SER A 8 9.09 22.54 17.75
C SER A 8 9.33 21.04 17.54
N ASN A 9 10.05 20.68 16.46
CA ASN A 9 10.44 19.31 16.09
C ASN A 9 9.35 18.41 15.45
N ILE A 10 8.30 19.01 14.85
CA ILE A 10 7.32 18.24 14.07
C ILE A 10 7.34 18.75 12.64
N ASP A 11 7.70 17.88 11.72
CA ASP A 11 7.50 18.10 10.30
C ASP A 11 6.15 17.56 9.85
N PHE A 12 5.61 18.15 8.81
CA PHE A 12 4.34 17.73 8.25
C PHE A 12 4.35 17.68 6.73
N ILE A 13 3.47 16.84 6.20
CA ILE A 13 3.12 16.79 4.78
C ILE A 13 1.63 16.48 4.66
N PHE A 14 0.87 17.36 3.99
CA PHE A 14 -0.57 17.22 3.84
C PHE A 14 -1.01 17.40 2.40
N GLY A 15 -2.03 16.65 1.99
CA GLY A 15 -2.78 16.94 0.78
C GLY A 15 -3.43 18.32 0.89
N PHE A 16 -3.31 19.12 -0.17
CA PHE A 16 -3.83 20.47 -0.20
C PHE A 16 -4.87 20.62 -1.31
N SER A 17 -6.07 21.08 -0.93
CA SER A 17 -7.15 21.25 -1.89
C SER A 17 -6.82 22.32 -2.92
N CYS A 18 -7.15 22.02 -4.17
CA CYS A 18 -6.98 22.93 -5.29
C CYS A 18 -7.82 24.20 -5.11
N ASN A 19 -7.27 25.36 -5.51
CA ASN A 19 -7.98 26.61 -5.65
C ASN A 19 -7.45 27.40 -6.85
N VAL A 20 -8.16 28.45 -7.24
CA VAL A 20 -7.86 29.25 -8.44
C VAL A 20 -6.43 29.82 -8.39
N LYS A 21 -5.97 30.30 -7.24
CA LYS A 21 -4.63 30.86 -7.09
C LYS A 21 -3.53 29.80 -7.26
N LEU A 22 -3.73 28.62 -6.71
CA LEU A 22 -2.81 27.49 -6.88
C LEU A 22 -2.72 27.03 -8.33
N LEU A 23 -3.87 26.98 -9.03
CA LEU A 23 -3.90 26.64 -10.45
C LEU A 23 -3.14 27.66 -11.29
N ALA A 24 -3.31 28.95 -11.02
CA ALA A 24 -2.57 29.99 -11.73
C ALA A 24 -1.05 29.88 -11.49
N MET A 25 -0.62 29.56 -10.26
CA MET A 25 0.80 29.33 -9.95
C MET A 25 1.35 28.04 -10.57
N ALA A 26 0.50 27.05 -10.77
CA ALA A 26 0.85 25.76 -11.38
C ALA A 26 0.88 25.78 -12.92
N GLU A 27 0.29 26.80 -13.54
CA GLU A 27 0.08 26.87 -14.99
C GLU A 27 1.36 26.64 -15.81
N PRO A 28 2.53 27.24 -15.50
CA PRO A 28 3.73 27.01 -16.29
C PRO A 28 4.20 25.55 -16.31
N THR A 29 4.01 24.83 -15.21
CA THR A 29 4.38 23.40 -15.10
C THR A 29 3.33 22.51 -15.79
N ARG A 30 2.05 22.88 -15.71
CA ARG A 30 0.98 22.19 -16.42
C ARG A 30 1.17 22.25 -17.93
N LEU A 31 1.41 23.45 -18.47
CA LEU A 31 1.65 23.62 -19.91
C LEU A 31 2.85 22.81 -20.38
N ARG A 32 3.97 22.82 -19.65
CA ARG A 32 5.12 21.98 -19.98
C ARG A 32 4.78 20.50 -19.98
N ALA A 33 3.95 20.04 -19.05
CA ALA A 33 3.52 18.65 -19.00
C ALA A 33 2.66 18.28 -20.23
N ILE A 34 1.78 19.15 -20.66
CA ILE A 34 0.98 18.97 -21.87
C ILE A 34 1.85 18.92 -23.13
N ASP A 35 2.77 19.87 -23.27
CA ASP A 35 3.67 19.93 -24.43
C ASP A 35 4.52 18.65 -24.53
N GLN A 36 5.08 18.20 -23.40
CA GLN A 36 5.84 16.95 -23.35
C GLN A 36 4.98 15.72 -23.63
N TRP A 37 3.73 15.70 -23.14
CA TRP A 37 2.79 14.63 -23.44
C TRP A 37 2.49 14.51 -24.93
N VAL A 38 2.25 15.64 -25.60
CA VAL A 38 2.02 15.67 -27.04
C VAL A 38 3.26 15.15 -27.80
N ALA A 39 4.46 15.55 -27.38
CA ALA A 39 5.70 15.08 -28.00
C ALA A 39 5.93 13.58 -27.83
N VAL A 40 5.58 13.03 -26.68
CA VAL A 40 5.74 11.58 -26.38
C VAL A 40 4.73 10.73 -27.16
N GLN A 41 3.57 11.26 -27.50
CA GLN A 41 2.56 10.52 -28.30
C GLN A 41 3.03 10.16 -29.70
N SER A 42 4.07 10.79 -30.20
CA SER A 42 4.70 10.47 -31.49
C SER A 42 5.75 9.35 -31.39
N GLN A 43 5.98 8.78 -30.23
CA GLN A 43 6.97 7.74 -30.00
C GLN A 43 6.35 6.34 -30.13
N GLU A 44 7.18 5.34 -30.40
CA GLU A 44 6.77 3.95 -30.58
C GLU A 44 6.18 3.33 -29.28
N VAL A 45 6.63 3.81 -28.12
CA VAL A 45 6.13 3.38 -26.80
C VAL A 45 5.62 4.60 -26.05
N VAL A 46 4.30 4.71 -25.91
CA VAL A 46 3.65 5.79 -25.18
C VAL A 46 3.46 5.37 -23.70
N PRO A 47 3.96 6.14 -22.73
CA PRO A 47 3.72 5.86 -21.31
C PRO A 47 2.25 6.05 -20.95
N ASN A 48 1.78 5.37 -19.90
CA ASN A 48 0.40 5.50 -19.42
C ASN A 48 0.08 6.90 -18.86
N ALA A 49 1.08 7.61 -18.37
CA ALA A 49 0.98 8.97 -17.85
C ALA A 49 2.34 9.67 -17.90
N LEU A 50 2.31 10.97 -18.12
CA LEU A 50 3.46 11.86 -17.94
C LEU A 50 3.24 12.68 -16.66
N ARG A 51 4.27 12.75 -15.81
CA ARG A 51 4.22 13.49 -14.56
C ARG A 51 5.33 14.52 -14.49
N LEU A 52 4.98 15.76 -14.20
CA LEU A 52 5.94 16.80 -13.84
C LEU A 52 5.64 17.30 -12.44
N PHE A 53 6.71 17.56 -11.72
CA PHE A 53 6.65 18.12 -10.38
C PHE A 53 7.15 19.57 -10.39
N GLY A 54 6.57 20.38 -9.54
CA GLY A 54 6.99 21.76 -9.32
C GLY A 54 6.77 22.14 -7.88
N GLU A 55 7.36 23.25 -7.49
CA GLU A 55 7.23 23.78 -6.14
C GLU A 55 7.19 25.29 -6.13
N PHE A 56 6.53 25.85 -5.13
CA PHE A 56 6.46 27.27 -4.87
C PHE A 56 6.05 27.55 -3.43
N ASP A 57 6.37 28.74 -2.95
CA ASP A 57 5.88 29.21 -1.65
C ASP A 57 4.47 29.76 -1.79
N TYR A 58 3.57 29.30 -0.91
CA TYR A 58 2.19 29.76 -0.88
C TYR A 58 1.78 30.15 0.52
N LYS A 59 1.06 31.28 0.63
CA LYS A 59 0.46 31.75 1.87
C LYS A 59 -1.05 31.88 1.70
N ALA A 60 -1.80 31.07 2.42
CA ALA A 60 -3.24 31.25 2.57
C ALA A 60 -3.54 32.43 3.51
N ARG A 61 -4.71 33.05 3.35
CA ARG A 61 -5.11 34.23 4.15
C ARG A 61 -5.08 33.96 5.67
N SER A 62 -5.40 32.75 6.08
CA SER A 62 -5.43 32.31 7.49
C SER A 62 -4.11 31.78 8.02
N TRP A 63 -3.06 31.72 7.21
CA TRP A 63 -1.77 31.17 7.61
C TRP A 63 -0.85 32.27 8.17
N PRO A 64 -0.09 31.97 9.24
CA PRO A 64 0.83 32.95 9.81
C PRO A 64 2.00 33.27 8.85
N ARG A 65 2.46 32.28 8.10
CA ARG A 65 3.57 32.40 7.12
C ARG A 65 3.30 31.64 5.83
N ALA A 66 4.14 31.84 4.83
CA ALA A 66 4.16 31.01 3.64
C ALA A 66 4.72 29.62 3.96
N TRP A 67 4.24 28.61 3.25
CA TRP A 67 4.72 27.25 3.30
C TRP A 67 5.05 26.76 1.90
N ARG A 68 6.01 25.84 1.84
CA ARG A 68 6.36 25.14 0.61
C ARG A 68 5.20 24.29 0.15
N VAL A 69 4.72 24.55 -1.06
CA VAL A 69 3.68 23.76 -1.73
C VAL A 69 4.31 23.06 -2.92
N LEU A 70 4.13 21.77 -2.98
CA LEU A 70 4.54 20.96 -4.10
C LEU A 70 3.33 20.66 -4.96
N MET A 71 3.52 20.63 -6.26
CA MET A 71 2.49 20.27 -7.22
C MET A 71 2.93 19.07 -8.06
N LYS A 72 1.97 18.22 -8.39
CA LYS A 72 2.09 17.20 -9.43
C LYS A 72 1.15 17.58 -10.58
N ALA A 73 1.69 17.79 -11.77
CA ALA A 73 0.95 17.86 -13.01
C ALA A 73 1.06 16.51 -13.72
N GLU A 74 -0.04 15.81 -13.88
CA GLU A 74 -0.13 14.51 -14.53
C GLU A 74 -1.03 14.62 -15.75
N VAL A 75 -0.52 14.17 -16.89
CA VAL A 75 -1.27 14.13 -18.16
C VAL A 75 -1.37 12.69 -18.62
N MET A 76 -2.57 12.28 -18.96
CA MET A 76 -2.93 10.93 -19.40
C MET A 76 -3.85 10.99 -20.61
N ALA A 77 -4.08 9.86 -21.26
CA ALA A 77 -5.04 9.78 -22.37
C ALA A 77 -6.46 10.24 -22.00
N LEU A 78 -6.85 10.10 -20.72
CA LEU A 78 -8.16 10.48 -20.19
C LEU A 78 -8.25 11.94 -19.71
N GLY A 79 -7.15 12.69 -19.76
CA GLY A 79 -7.11 14.11 -19.34
C GLY A 79 -6.00 14.42 -18.34
N GLU A 80 -6.12 15.59 -17.73
CA GLU A 80 -5.13 16.15 -16.82
C GLU A 80 -5.56 15.97 -15.35
N ASN A 81 -4.57 15.78 -14.47
CA ASN A 81 -4.78 15.72 -13.03
C ASN A 81 -3.70 16.52 -12.30
N THR A 82 -4.08 17.67 -11.75
CA THR A 82 -3.16 18.49 -10.95
C THR A 82 -3.48 18.34 -9.46
N ARG A 83 -2.45 17.99 -8.68
CA ARG A 83 -2.56 17.79 -7.23
C ARG A 83 -1.53 18.62 -6.49
N PHE A 84 -1.90 19.06 -5.29
CA PHE A 84 -1.06 19.87 -4.43
C PHE A 84 -0.87 19.21 -3.08
N ILE A 85 0.33 19.37 -2.52
CA ILE A 85 0.65 19.04 -1.14
C ILE A 85 1.39 20.22 -0.51
N VAL A 86 1.23 20.37 0.78
CA VAL A 86 1.95 21.40 1.58
C VAL A 86 2.82 20.71 2.61
N THR A 87 4.03 21.23 2.80
CA THR A 87 5.01 20.59 3.69
C THR A 87 5.90 21.60 4.40
N SER A 88 6.42 21.20 5.57
CA SER A 88 7.52 21.84 6.28
C SER A 88 8.90 21.22 5.96
N LEU A 89 8.92 20.06 5.32
CA LEU A 89 10.15 19.31 5.07
C LEU A 89 11.06 20.05 4.09
N PRO A 90 12.31 20.36 4.50
CA PRO A 90 13.31 20.96 3.61
C PRO A 90 14.08 19.88 2.83
N GLY A 91 14.85 20.30 1.83
CA GLY A 91 16.02 19.57 1.31
C GLY A 91 15.76 18.44 0.31
N LEU A 92 14.54 17.90 0.20
CA LEU A 92 14.20 16.89 -0.80
C LEU A 92 13.54 17.52 -2.02
N ASP A 93 13.75 16.93 -3.20
CA ASP A 93 13.08 17.37 -4.42
C ASP A 93 11.58 17.09 -4.39
N ALA A 94 10.81 17.80 -5.22
CA ALA A 94 9.35 17.72 -5.22
C ALA A 94 8.82 16.34 -5.63
N GLY A 95 9.49 15.62 -6.52
CA GLY A 95 9.11 14.28 -6.96
C GLY A 95 9.24 13.27 -5.82
N THR A 96 10.41 13.20 -5.19
CA THR A 96 10.68 12.32 -4.04
C THR A 96 9.73 12.59 -2.87
N LEU A 97 9.51 13.87 -2.51
CA LEU A 97 8.55 14.22 -1.46
C LEU A 97 7.13 13.78 -1.80
N TYR A 98 6.73 13.91 -3.06
CA TYR A 98 5.40 13.56 -3.49
C TYR A 98 5.21 12.04 -3.62
N GLU A 99 6.11 11.36 -4.33
CA GLU A 99 5.95 9.93 -4.67
C GLU A 99 6.36 9.01 -3.52
N ASP A 100 7.52 9.25 -2.90
CA ASP A 100 8.08 8.33 -1.91
C ASP A 100 7.57 8.58 -0.49
N ILE A 101 7.27 9.85 -0.14
CA ILE A 101 6.84 10.19 1.22
C ILE A 101 5.32 10.39 1.28
N TYR A 102 4.77 11.30 0.47
CA TYR A 102 3.33 11.58 0.54
C TYR A 102 2.48 10.41 0.05
N CYS A 103 2.83 9.81 -1.08
CA CYS A 103 2.07 8.67 -1.62
C CYS A 103 2.26 7.40 -0.79
N ALA A 104 3.37 7.24 -0.05
CA ALA A 104 3.55 6.12 0.88
C ALA A 104 2.47 6.07 1.97
N ARG A 105 1.87 7.21 2.34
CA ARG A 105 0.70 7.27 3.21
C ARG A 105 -0.48 6.44 2.67
N GLY A 106 -0.64 6.34 1.36
CA GLY A 106 -1.70 5.53 0.74
C GLY A 106 -1.62 4.05 1.11
N GLN A 107 -0.45 3.56 1.52
CA GLN A 107 -0.30 2.18 2.00
C GLN A 107 -1.05 1.93 3.32
N SER A 108 -1.13 2.92 4.21
CA SER A 108 -1.92 2.78 5.44
C SER A 108 -3.42 2.62 5.14
N GLU A 109 -3.94 3.31 4.13
CA GLU A 109 -5.32 3.17 3.67
C GLU A 109 -5.57 1.77 3.06
N ASN A 110 -4.61 1.26 2.30
CA ASN A 110 -4.66 -0.12 1.80
C ASN A 110 -4.63 -1.14 2.95
N TYR A 111 -3.80 -0.95 3.97
CA TYR A 111 -3.76 -1.84 5.14
C TYR A 111 -5.08 -1.82 5.91
N ILE A 112 -5.70 -0.65 6.08
CA ILE A 112 -7.03 -0.53 6.70
C ILE A 112 -8.08 -1.23 5.84
N LYS A 113 -8.03 -1.09 4.52
CA LYS A 113 -8.92 -1.78 3.58
C LYS A 113 -8.78 -3.31 3.68
N HIS A 114 -7.56 -3.82 3.70
CA HIS A 114 -7.30 -5.25 3.88
C HIS A 114 -7.82 -5.75 5.23
N LEU A 115 -7.55 -5.01 6.31
CA LEU A 115 -8.00 -5.37 7.64
C LEU A 115 -9.54 -5.43 7.71
N LYS A 116 -10.23 -4.46 7.14
CA LYS A 116 -11.69 -4.41 7.09
C LYS A 116 -12.29 -5.43 6.13
N GLY A 117 -11.86 -5.42 4.88
CA GLY A 117 -12.43 -6.24 3.82
C GLY A 117 -12.00 -7.70 3.90
N ASP A 118 -10.70 -7.95 3.81
CA ASP A 118 -10.18 -9.31 3.66
C ASP A 118 -10.19 -10.11 4.97
N LEU A 119 -9.94 -9.44 6.10
CA LEU A 119 -9.97 -10.05 7.43
C LEU A 119 -11.28 -9.82 8.18
N ALA A 120 -12.21 -9.07 7.61
CA ALA A 120 -13.53 -8.80 8.22
C ALA A 120 -13.46 -8.21 9.65
N ALA A 121 -12.46 -7.35 9.93
CA ALA A 121 -12.25 -6.76 11.24
C ALA A 121 -13.33 -5.73 11.63
N ASP A 122 -14.11 -5.24 10.66
CA ASP A 122 -15.26 -4.35 10.86
C ASP A 122 -16.52 -5.08 11.37
N ARG A 123 -16.53 -6.42 11.39
CA ARG A 123 -17.64 -7.21 11.91
C ARG A 123 -17.63 -7.23 13.44
N THR A 124 -18.06 -6.11 14.03
CA THR A 124 -18.21 -5.93 15.48
C THR A 124 -19.58 -6.41 15.95
N SER A 125 -19.78 -7.72 16.04
CA SER A 125 -21.07 -8.35 16.36
C SER A 125 -21.30 -8.66 17.84
N CYS A 126 -20.36 -8.31 18.72
CA CYS A 126 -20.49 -8.49 20.15
C CYS A 126 -21.30 -7.33 20.78
N THR A 127 -22.06 -7.61 21.82
CA THR A 127 -22.83 -6.60 22.57
C THR A 127 -21.94 -5.72 23.45
N SER A 128 -20.78 -6.24 23.90
CA SER A 128 -19.83 -5.52 24.73
C SER A 128 -18.80 -4.76 23.90
N PHE A 129 -18.54 -3.51 24.24
CA PHE A 129 -17.48 -2.70 23.63
C PHE A 129 -16.10 -3.34 23.79
N LEU A 130 -15.75 -3.84 24.97
CA LEU A 130 -14.47 -4.49 25.23
C LEU A 130 -14.29 -5.78 24.40
N ALA A 131 -15.36 -6.56 24.22
CA ALA A 131 -15.30 -7.75 23.37
C ALA A 131 -15.04 -7.38 21.91
N ASN A 132 -15.62 -6.32 21.39
CA ASN A 132 -15.35 -5.82 20.04
C ASN A 132 -13.92 -5.26 19.91
N CYS A 133 -13.41 -4.56 20.93
CA CYS A 133 -12.01 -4.12 20.97
C CYS A 133 -11.04 -5.31 20.93
N LEU A 134 -11.30 -6.35 21.74
CA LEU A 134 -10.47 -7.57 21.72
C LEU A 134 -10.50 -8.23 20.35
N ARG A 135 -11.67 -8.36 19.72
CA ARG A 135 -11.78 -8.89 18.36
C ARG A 135 -10.93 -8.09 17.37
N LEU A 136 -11.02 -6.76 17.40
CA LEU A 136 -10.23 -5.90 16.52
C LEU A 136 -8.72 -6.12 16.74
N LEU A 137 -8.27 -6.23 17.98
CA LEU A 137 -6.87 -6.53 18.31
C LEU A 137 -6.43 -7.91 17.80
N LEU A 138 -7.29 -8.93 17.89
CA LEU A 138 -7.00 -10.27 17.33
C LEU A 138 -6.89 -10.23 15.80
N HIS A 139 -7.76 -9.48 15.11
CA HIS A 139 -7.64 -9.29 13.66
C HIS A 139 -6.36 -8.54 13.28
N ALA A 140 -5.99 -7.51 14.03
CA ALA A 140 -4.73 -6.79 13.83
C ALA A 140 -3.53 -7.70 14.08
N ALA A 141 -3.56 -8.51 15.14
CA ALA A 141 -2.52 -9.50 15.43
C ALA A 141 -2.40 -10.56 14.33
N ALA A 142 -3.52 -11.02 13.76
CA ALA A 142 -3.52 -11.97 12.63
C ALA A 142 -2.98 -11.33 11.33
N TYR A 143 -3.16 -10.03 11.16
CA TYR A 143 -2.67 -9.32 9.99
C TYR A 143 -1.14 -9.23 9.94
N ILE A 144 -0.48 -9.13 11.09
CA ILE A 144 1.00 -9.03 11.17
C ILE A 144 1.68 -10.27 10.55
N PRO A 145 1.43 -11.52 11.01
CA PRO A 145 2.04 -12.70 10.39
C PRO A 145 1.64 -12.88 8.93
N HIS A 146 0.43 -12.46 8.54
CA HIS A 146 0.04 -12.45 7.14
C HIS A 146 0.94 -11.53 6.30
N GLN A 147 1.24 -10.32 6.78
CA GLN A 147 2.17 -9.42 6.10
C GLN A 147 3.60 -9.96 6.07
N GLN A 148 4.07 -10.56 7.16
CA GLN A 148 5.38 -11.20 7.20
C GLN A 148 5.47 -12.38 6.23
N LEU A 149 4.42 -13.23 6.16
CA LEU A 149 4.33 -14.30 5.19
C LEU A 149 4.49 -13.77 3.76
N ARG A 150 3.78 -12.72 3.41
CA ARG A 150 3.82 -12.12 2.08
C ARG A 150 5.18 -11.49 1.75
N THR A 151 5.73 -10.70 2.67
CA THR A 151 6.94 -9.91 2.42
C THR A 151 8.23 -10.72 2.55
N GLN A 152 8.24 -11.76 3.35
CA GLN A 152 9.43 -12.57 3.61
C GLN A 152 9.35 -13.93 2.91
N ALA A 153 8.36 -14.74 3.23
CA ALA A 153 8.29 -16.11 2.76
C ALA A 153 7.78 -16.25 1.31
N LEU A 154 6.84 -15.39 0.89
CA LEU A 154 6.33 -15.36 -0.50
C LEU A 154 7.09 -14.38 -1.42
N ARG A 155 8.17 -13.78 -0.94
CA ARG A 155 9.00 -12.88 -1.76
C ARG A 155 9.47 -13.60 -3.02
N HIS A 156 9.41 -12.91 -4.17
CA HIS A 156 9.77 -13.44 -5.49
C HIS A 156 8.89 -14.61 -5.98
N THR A 157 7.68 -14.75 -5.44
CA THR A 157 6.66 -15.67 -5.97
C THR A 157 5.53 -14.88 -6.61
N ALA A 158 4.63 -15.56 -7.31
CA ALA A 158 3.42 -14.95 -7.88
C ALA A 158 2.50 -14.31 -6.82
N LEU A 159 2.63 -14.71 -5.54
CA LEU A 159 1.84 -14.17 -4.45
C LEU A 159 2.51 -13.02 -3.69
N SER A 160 3.71 -12.59 -4.07
CA SER A 160 4.45 -11.52 -3.37
C SER A 160 3.69 -10.18 -3.30
N GLN A 161 2.89 -9.87 -4.32
CA GLN A 161 2.06 -8.67 -4.41
C GLN A 161 0.57 -8.96 -4.24
N ALA A 162 0.21 -10.21 -3.93
CA ALA A 162 -1.19 -10.61 -3.82
C ALA A 162 -1.88 -9.98 -2.61
N GLN A 163 -3.18 -9.71 -2.75
CA GLN A 163 -4.01 -9.24 -1.63
C GLN A 163 -4.22 -10.37 -0.61
N PRO A 164 -4.49 -10.05 0.67
CA PRO A 164 -4.74 -11.05 1.72
C PRO A 164 -5.79 -12.10 1.34
N ALA A 165 -6.90 -11.68 0.76
CA ALA A 165 -7.96 -12.59 0.30
C ALA A 165 -7.44 -13.64 -0.70
N THR A 166 -6.56 -13.22 -1.62
CA THR A 166 -5.95 -14.13 -2.61
C THR A 166 -5.01 -15.12 -1.94
N VAL A 167 -4.15 -14.65 -1.03
CA VAL A 167 -3.24 -15.52 -0.27
C VAL A 167 -4.03 -16.54 0.56
N ILE A 168 -5.10 -16.10 1.24
CA ILE A 168 -5.96 -16.95 2.04
C ILE A 168 -6.64 -18.01 1.16
N SER A 169 -7.22 -17.61 0.04
CA SER A 169 -7.92 -18.55 -0.85
C SER A 169 -6.97 -19.55 -1.51
N THR A 170 -5.75 -19.14 -1.81
CA THR A 170 -4.77 -19.94 -2.54
C THR A 170 -3.98 -20.89 -1.63
N LEU A 171 -3.59 -20.46 -0.42
CA LEU A 171 -2.71 -21.21 0.46
C LEU A 171 -3.40 -21.85 1.67
N PHE A 172 -4.49 -21.22 2.18
CA PHE A 172 -5.13 -21.71 3.40
C PHE A 172 -6.43 -22.47 3.13
N LYS A 173 -7.12 -22.18 2.03
CA LYS A 173 -8.36 -22.89 1.67
C LYS A 173 -8.08 -24.06 0.72
N ILE A 174 -7.16 -24.94 1.13
CA ILE A 174 -6.82 -26.16 0.39
C ILE A 174 -7.46 -27.35 1.10
N ALA A 175 -8.11 -28.23 0.36
CA ALA A 175 -8.61 -29.48 0.90
C ALA A 175 -7.41 -30.39 1.26
N VAL A 176 -7.38 -30.87 2.50
CA VAL A 176 -6.36 -31.79 2.99
C VAL A 176 -7.00 -32.93 3.77
N GLN A 177 -6.40 -34.11 3.68
CA GLN A 177 -6.76 -35.22 4.57
C GLN A 177 -5.90 -35.14 5.83
N VAL A 178 -6.52 -34.97 6.99
CA VAL A 178 -5.83 -34.92 8.28
C VAL A 178 -5.81 -36.32 8.90
N ARG A 179 -4.61 -36.82 9.23
CA ARG A 179 -4.42 -38.04 10.02
C ARG A 179 -3.73 -37.72 11.32
N GLN A 180 -4.40 -38.01 12.41
CA GLN A 180 -3.85 -37.81 13.74
C GLN A 180 -3.24 -39.12 14.27
N TYR A 181 -2.01 -39.05 14.71
CA TYR A 181 -1.30 -40.12 15.43
C TYR A 181 -1.02 -39.68 16.85
N LYS A 182 -0.59 -40.61 17.73
CA LYS A 182 -0.32 -40.31 19.14
C LYS A 182 0.61 -39.09 19.34
N ASN A 183 1.65 -38.95 18.52
CA ASN A 183 2.69 -37.92 18.68
C ASN A 183 2.83 -36.97 17.47
N LYS A 184 1.98 -37.08 16.45
CA LYS A 184 2.06 -36.26 15.26
C LYS A 184 0.72 -36.13 14.54
N ILE A 185 0.54 -35.01 13.84
CA ILE A 185 -0.54 -34.80 12.90
C ILE A 185 0.09 -34.75 11.50
N VAL A 186 -0.45 -35.52 10.56
CA VAL A 186 0.00 -35.57 9.17
C VAL A 186 -1.10 -35.00 8.28
N LEU A 187 -0.71 -34.03 7.48
CA LEU A 187 -1.60 -33.41 6.47
C LEU A 187 -1.24 -33.99 5.11
N HIS A 188 -2.18 -34.72 4.50
CA HIS A 188 -2.00 -35.25 3.15
C HIS A 188 -2.63 -34.28 2.15
N LEU A 189 -1.81 -33.70 1.29
CA LEU A 189 -2.24 -32.87 0.18
C LEU A 189 -2.61 -33.73 -1.02
N PRO A 190 -3.60 -33.32 -1.83
CA PRO A 190 -3.90 -33.99 -3.09
C PRO A 190 -2.68 -34.03 -3.99
N SER A 191 -2.52 -35.12 -4.76
CA SER A 191 -1.42 -35.24 -5.73
C SER A 191 -1.44 -34.10 -6.77
N ALA A 192 -2.62 -33.67 -7.17
CA ALA A 192 -2.88 -32.56 -8.09
C ALA A 192 -2.93 -31.18 -7.42
N CYS A 193 -2.34 -30.99 -6.21
CA CYS A 193 -2.34 -29.69 -5.54
C CYS A 193 -1.61 -28.62 -6.39
N PRO A 194 -2.31 -27.58 -6.88
CA PRO A 194 -1.72 -26.62 -7.82
C PRO A 194 -0.65 -25.74 -7.19
N VAL A 195 -0.65 -25.61 -5.86
CA VAL A 195 0.27 -24.75 -5.10
C VAL A 195 1.34 -25.54 -4.35
N LYS A 196 1.55 -26.81 -4.69
CA LYS A 196 2.53 -27.68 -4.03
C LYS A 196 3.92 -27.05 -3.94
N HIS A 197 4.39 -26.46 -5.02
CA HIS A 197 5.70 -25.78 -5.08
C HIS A 197 5.77 -24.57 -4.15
N LEU A 198 4.71 -23.80 -4.03
CA LEU A 198 4.65 -22.66 -3.11
C LEU A 198 4.70 -23.11 -1.64
N LEU A 199 3.98 -24.19 -1.29
CA LEU A 199 4.03 -24.76 0.05
C LEU A 199 5.41 -25.32 0.40
N GLN A 200 6.10 -25.92 -0.56
CA GLN A 200 7.50 -26.36 -0.39
C GLN A 200 8.41 -25.17 -0.14
N THR A 201 8.34 -24.13 -0.96
CA THR A 201 9.10 -22.88 -0.78
C THR A 201 8.84 -22.25 0.60
N LEU A 202 7.58 -22.24 1.05
CA LEU A 202 7.22 -21.73 2.37
C LEU A 202 7.85 -22.53 3.50
N THR A 203 7.82 -23.87 3.45
CA THR A 203 8.45 -24.73 4.47
C THR A 203 9.96 -24.53 4.54
N GLU A 204 10.62 -24.36 3.39
CA GLU A 204 12.05 -24.10 3.32
C GLU A 204 12.42 -22.73 3.91
N ARG A 205 11.63 -21.70 3.60
CA ARG A 205 11.93 -20.31 4.01
C ARG A 205 11.55 -20.00 5.47
N LEU A 206 10.53 -20.65 6.00
CA LEU A 206 10.07 -20.42 7.37
C LEU A 206 10.87 -21.18 8.43
N TYR A 207 11.90 -21.96 8.05
CA TYR A 207 12.75 -22.71 8.97
C TYR A 207 11.92 -23.46 10.04
N LEU A 208 10.92 -24.22 9.58
CA LEU A 208 10.22 -25.12 10.49
C LEU A 208 11.18 -26.24 10.86
N PRO A 209 11.51 -26.45 12.15
CA PRO A 209 12.34 -27.57 12.57
C PRO A 209 11.64 -28.88 12.21
N ALA A 210 12.25 -29.63 11.32
CA ALA A 210 11.80 -30.84 10.66
C ALA A 210 10.70 -30.65 9.61
N PRO A 211 10.98 -30.94 8.32
CA PRO A 211 9.99 -30.89 7.29
C PRO A 211 8.89 -31.89 7.59
N ALA A 212 7.65 -31.41 7.66
CA ALA A 212 6.55 -32.30 7.47
C ALA A 212 6.76 -32.98 6.10
N LYS A 213 7.07 -34.29 6.08
CA LYS A 213 7.22 -35.01 4.83
C LYS A 213 5.92 -34.89 4.06
N ILE A 214 5.96 -34.20 2.93
CA ILE A 214 4.83 -34.15 2.00
C ILE A 214 4.72 -35.57 1.42
N VAL A 215 3.83 -36.35 1.97
CA VAL A 215 3.55 -37.71 1.48
C VAL A 215 2.53 -37.58 0.37
N ASN A 216 2.95 -37.83 -0.86
CA ASN A 216 2.02 -37.94 -1.97
C ASN A 216 1.18 -39.22 -1.76
N SER A 217 -0.11 -39.07 -1.63
CA SER A 217 -1.03 -40.21 -1.75
C SER A 217 -1.22 -40.54 -3.24
N SER A 218 -0.78 -41.68 -3.63
CA SER A 218 -1.10 -42.29 -4.94
C SER A 218 -2.59 -42.51 -5.04
#